data_eefc6b58a4cb8ec6308c6edef15317dd
#
_entry.id   eefc6b58a4cb8ec6308c6edef15317dd
#
_cell.length_a   1.000
_cell.length_b   1.000
_cell.length_c   1.000
_cell.angle_alpha   90.00
_cell.angle_beta   90.00
_cell.angle_gamma   90.00
#
_symmetry.space_group_name_H-M   'P 1'
#
loop_
_entity.id
_entity.type
_entity.pdbx_description
1 polymer ?
#
loop_
_entity_poly.entity_id
_entity_poly.type
_entity_poly.pdbx_seq_one_letter_code
_entity_poly.pdbx_strand_id
1 'polypeptide(L)'
;MSDNLLNVIENITTDGVVKSIINSENARQHACKDWLVEQTEDYIGLKDKFTVCIAAGWYGLLAYKLRKKYASRITKLTSFDRDKQCSNIGHQMYPNNKIDFEWNTIENFNPNKYDVIVSTSCEHVSDKTINEFISRKQPNTVVVLQSNNYFSRPDHVNCKNSLDEFADSINLKIIDQQELPTDAYTRYMIVGR
;
A
#
# COMPACT_ATOMS: atom_id res chain seq x y z
N MET A 1 3.88 7.71 -19.67
CA MET A 1 4.05 6.28 -19.31
C MET A 1 5.55 6.04 -19.29
N SER A 2 6.10 5.33 -18.30
CA SER A 2 7.55 5.07 -18.30
C SER A 2 7.90 4.02 -19.35
N ASP A 3 9.11 4.09 -19.94
CA ASP A 3 9.57 3.12 -20.96
C ASP A 3 9.55 1.67 -20.40
N ASN A 4 9.82 1.50 -19.11
CA ASN A 4 9.72 0.20 -18.45
C ASN A 4 8.29 -0.36 -18.46
N LEU A 5 7.28 0.47 -18.29
CA LEU A 5 5.88 0.02 -18.28
C LEU A 5 5.47 -0.51 -19.66
N LEU A 6 5.85 0.16 -20.74
CA LEU A 6 5.59 -0.31 -22.11
C LEU A 6 6.27 -1.66 -22.37
N ASN A 7 7.55 -1.78 -22.03
CA ASN A 7 8.28 -3.04 -22.17
C ASN A 7 7.66 -4.21 -21.40
N VAL A 8 7.14 -3.96 -20.20
CA VAL A 8 6.45 -4.99 -19.39
C VAL A 8 5.15 -5.42 -20.08
N ILE A 9 4.35 -4.45 -20.57
CA ILE A 9 3.07 -4.74 -21.24
C ILE A 9 3.29 -5.53 -22.54
N GLU A 10 4.28 -5.18 -23.33
CA GLU A 10 4.61 -5.87 -24.60
C GLU A 10 4.99 -7.35 -24.41
N ASN A 11 5.55 -7.69 -23.25
CA ASN A 11 5.98 -9.06 -22.94
C ASN A 11 4.88 -9.90 -22.23
N ILE A 12 3.72 -9.32 -21.94
CA ILE A 12 2.61 -10.03 -21.28
C ILE A 12 1.53 -10.35 -22.28
N THR A 13 1.22 -11.64 -22.42
CA THR A 13 0.23 -12.14 -23.40
C THR A 13 -1.19 -12.27 -22.84
N THR A 14 -1.40 -12.04 -21.53
CA THR A 14 -2.69 -12.23 -20.88
C THR A 14 -3.42 -10.90 -20.71
N ASP A 15 -4.49 -10.67 -21.45
CA ASP A 15 -5.30 -9.43 -21.42
C ASP A 15 -5.72 -8.96 -20.03
N GLY A 16 -6.06 -9.89 -19.13
CA GLY A 16 -6.44 -9.58 -17.75
C GLY A 16 -5.30 -8.95 -16.96
N VAL A 17 -4.07 -9.44 -17.14
CA VAL A 17 -2.87 -8.91 -16.47
C VAL A 17 -2.51 -7.55 -17.01
N VAL A 18 -2.56 -7.36 -18.32
CA VAL A 18 -2.32 -6.05 -18.98
C VAL A 18 -3.29 -4.99 -18.44
N LYS A 19 -4.60 -5.32 -18.39
CA LYS A 19 -5.61 -4.42 -17.81
C LYS A 19 -5.34 -4.10 -16.34
N SER A 20 -4.90 -5.08 -15.55
CA SER A 20 -4.55 -4.91 -14.15
C SER A 20 -3.36 -3.96 -13.97
N ILE A 21 -2.31 -4.10 -14.80
CA ILE A 21 -1.16 -3.20 -14.80
C ILE A 21 -1.56 -1.76 -15.16
N ILE A 22 -2.35 -1.58 -16.23
CA ILE A 22 -2.85 -0.26 -16.63
C ILE A 22 -3.68 0.35 -15.49
N ASN A 23 -4.52 -0.44 -14.82
CA ASN A 23 -5.31 0.03 -13.69
C ASN A 23 -4.45 0.45 -12.51
N SER A 24 -3.32 -0.21 -12.25
CA SER A 24 -2.42 0.15 -11.15
C SER A 24 -1.71 1.49 -11.38
N GLU A 25 -1.61 1.93 -12.62
CA GLU A 25 -0.93 3.16 -13.05
C GLU A 25 -1.89 4.27 -13.51
N ASN A 26 -3.20 4.15 -13.22
CA ASN A 26 -4.15 5.19 -13.60
C ASN A 26 -4.04 6.45 -12.71
N ALA A 27 -4.59 7.56 -13.20
CA ALA A 27 -4.49 8.86 -12.53
C ALA A 27 -5.02 8.84 -11.08
N ARG A 28 -6.10 8.09 -10.81
CA ARG A 28 -6.67 7.97 -9.44
C ARG A 28 -5.72 7.22 -8.51
N GLN A 29 -5.09 6.14 -8.98
CA GLN A 29 -4.08 5.41 -8.19
C GLN A 29 -2.88 6.30 -7.87
N HIS A 30 -2.41 7.09 -8.83
CA HIS A 30 -1.36 8.06 -8.59
C HIS A 30 -1.77 9.10 -7.56
N ALA A 31 -2.94 9.73 -7.71
CA ALA A 31 -3.44 10.75 -6.79
C ALA A 31 -3.59 10.25 -5.34
N CYS A 32 -4.19 9.06 -5.16
CA CYS A 32 -4.35 8.46 -3.82
C CYS A 32 -3.01 8.15 -3.15
N LYS A 33 -2.00 7.72 -3.91
CA LYS A 33 -0.69 7.40 -3.36
C LYS A 33 0.19 8.61 -3.14
N ASP A 34 0.09 9.65 -3.99
CA ASP A 34 0.74 10.94 -3.77
C ASP A 34 0.17 11.60 -2.50
N TRP A 35 -1.15 11.64 -2.37
CA TRP A 35 -1.82 12.12 -1.17
C TRP A 35 -1.32 11.39 0.10
N LEU A 36 -1.25 10.05 0.09
CA LEU A 36 -0.71 9.29 1.22
C LEU A 36 0.73 9.74 1.55
N VAL A 37 1.60 9.83 0.55
CA VAL A 37 3.02 10.18 0.75
C VAL A 37 3.17 11.61 1.31
N GLU A 38 2.32 12.54 0.87
CA GLU A 38 2.32 13.93 1.34
C GLU A 38 1.81 14.03 2.78
N GLN A 39 0.63 13.46 3.06
CA GLN A 39 -0.03 13.57 4.36
C GLN A 39 0.69 12.80 5.48
N THR A 40 1.50 11.81 5.14
CA THR A 40 2.24 11.01 6.15
C THR A 40 3.68 11.49 6.38
N GLU A 41 4.11 12.57 5.76
CA GLU A 41 5.50 13.07 5.87
C GLU A 41 5.89 13.35 7.34
N ASP A 42 5.00 13.97 8.11
CA ASP A 42 5.23 14.32 9.52
C ASP A 42 5.33 13.09 10.44
N TYR A 43 4.87 11.93 10.01
CA TYR A 43 4.90 10.68 10.79
C TYR A 43 6.02 9.75 10.37
N ILE A 44 6.24 9.61 9.06
CA ILE A 44 7.25 8.73 8.46
C ILE A 44 8.59 9.45 8.36
N GLY A 45 8.56 10.73 7.99
CA GLY A 45 9.72 11.53 7.69
C GLY A 45 10.58 11.97 8.89
N LEU A 46 10.18 11.69 10.13
CA LEU A 46 10.91 12.14 11.32
C LEU A 46 12.21 11.39 11.59
N LYS A 47 12.36 10.16 11.08
CA LYS A 47 13.56 9.34 11.29
C LYS A 47 14.60 9.61 10.20
N ASP A 48 15.87 9.69 10.57
CA ASP A 48 16.98 9.82 9.60
C ASP A 48 17.06 8.58 8.69
N LYS A 49 16.87 7.40 9.28
CA LYS A 49 16.83 6.12 8.56
C LYS A 49 15.71 5.24 9.11
N PHE A 50 15.02 4.54 8.23
CA PHE A 50 13.92 3.66 8.60
C PHE A 50 13.68 2.55 7.59
N THR A 51 12.92 1.56 8.01
CA THR A 51 12.50 0.41 7.20
C THR A 51 10.99 0.47 6.96
N VAL A 52 10.55 0.08 5.76
CA VAL A 52 9.14 0.12 5.36
C VAL A 52 8.68 -1.22 4.85
N CYS A 53 7.51 -1.71 5.29
CA CYS A 53 6.81 -2.76 4.59
C CYS A 53 5.46 -2.27 4.05
N ILE A 54 5.12 -2.68 2.84
CA ILE A 54 3.85 -2.40 2.18
C ILE A 54 3.12 -3.72 1.98
N ALA A 55 1.99 -3.87 2.66
CA ALA A 55 1.14 -5.05 2.57
C ALA A 55 0.11 -4.89 1.46
N ALA A 56 -0.13 -5.96 0.69
CA ALA A 56 -0.97 -5.97 -0.51
C ALA A 56 -0.56 -4.85 -1.47
N GLY A 57 0.74 -4.81 -1.78
CA GLY A 57 1.39 -3.69 -2.47
C GLY A 57 1.18 -3.67 -3.98
N TRP A 58 0.44 -4.67 -4.52
CA TRP A 58 0.19 -4.84 -5.95
C TRP A 58 1.51 -4.81 -6.74
N TYR A 59 1.57 -4.04 -7.82
CA TYR A 59 2.79 -3.94 -8.66
C TYR A 59 3.81 -2.92 -8.17
N GLY A 60 3.60 -2.28 -7.00
CA GLY A 60 4.63 -1.49 -6.31
C GLY A 60 4.65 0.02 -6.57
N LEU A 61 3.59 0.61 -7.14
CA LEU A 61 3.53 2.07 -7.37
C LEU A 61 3.78 2.87 -6.09
N LEU A 62 3.18 2.48 -4.95
CA LEU A 62 3.43 3.16 -3.67
C LEU A 62 4.88 2.98 -3.22
N ALA A 63 5.44 1.77 -3.35
CA ALA A 63 6.84 1.50 -3.01
C ALA A 63 7.79 2.40 -3.82
N TYR A 64 7.55 2.53 -5.11
CA TYR A 64 8.30 3.43 -5.98
C TYR A 64 8.20 4.90 -5.51
N LYS A 65 6.99 5.40 -5.21
CA LYS A 65 6.80 6.78 -4.75
C LYS A 65 7.51 7.05 -3.41
N LEU A 66 7.40 6.14 -2.43
CA LEU A 66 8.11 6.23 -1.16
C LEU A 66 9.63 6.20 -1.36
N ARG A 67 10.13 5.30 -2.21
CA ARG A 67 11.56 5.25 -2.54
C ARG A 67 12.04 6.55 -3.19
N LYS A 68 11.25 7.12 -4.10
CA LYS A 68 11.57 8.40 -4.74
C LYS A 68 11.59 9.56 -3.74
N LYS A 69 10.62 9.62 -2.82
CA LYS A 69 10.51 10.70 -1.80
C LYS A 69 11.65 10.62 -0.78
N TYR A 70 11.91 9.44 -0.23
CA TYR A 70 12.81 9.27 0.91
C TYR A 70 14.20 8.73 0.56
N ALA A 71 14.40 8.27 -0.67
CA ALA A 71 15.70 7.85 -1.23
C ALA A 71 16.51 6.93 -0.30
N SER A 72 17.72 7.36 0.09
CA SER A 72 18.64 6.61 0.97
C SER A 72 18.21 6.55 2.44
N ARG A 73 17.19 7.29 2.83
CA ARG A 73 16.63 7.24 4.20
C ARG A 73 15.88 5.93 4.45
N ILE A 74 15.26 5.34 3.42
CA ILE A 74 14.69 4.00 3.54
C ILE A 74 15.82 2.98 3.36
N THR A 75 16.21 2.32 4.44
CA THR A 75 17.28 1.32 4.44
C THR A 75 16.82 -0.05 3.93
N LYS A 76 15.55 -0.38 4.16
CA LYS A 76 14.88 -1.55 3.61
C LYS A 76 13.45 -1.19 3.22
N LEU A 77 13.03 -1.58 2.01
CA LEU A 77 11.67 -1.39 1.51
C LEU A 77 11.18 -2.71 0.92
N THR A 78 10.21 -3.31 1.59
CA THR A 78 9.58 -4.54 1.12
C THR A 78 8.13 -4.25 0.71
N SER A 79 7.76 -4.65 -0.49
CA SER A 79 6.37 -4.66 -0.98
C SER A 79 5.97 -6.10 -1.22
N PHE A 80 4.92 -6.58 -0.56
CA PHE A 80 4.48 -7.95 -0.74
C PHE A 80 3.01 -8.03 -1.15
N ASP A 81 2.69 -9.08 -1.88
CA ASP A 81 1.33 -9.38 -2.33
C ASP A 81 1.10 -10.89 -2.34
N ARG A 82 -0.16 -11.30 -2.15
CA ARG A 82 -0.58 -12.70 -2.23
C ARG A 82 -0.55 -13.27 -3.65
N ASP A 83 -0.62 -12.39 -4.65
CA ASP A 83 -0.48 -12.78 -6.05
C ASP A 83 1.01 -12.78 -6.44
N LYS A 84 1.52 -13.97 -6.77
CA LYS A 84 2.90 -14.16 -7.19
C LYS A 84 3.27 -13.32 -8.42
N GLN A 85 2.32 -13.03 -9.30
CA GLN A 85 2.56 -12.21 -10.49
C GLN A 85 2.92 -10.77 -10.10
N CYS A 86 2.36 -10.25 -8.99
CA CYS A 86 2.64 -8.90 -8.53
C CYS A 86 4.12 -8.70 -8.21
N SER A 87 4.77 -9.66 -7.56
CA SER A 87 6.20 -9.56 -7.26
C SER A 87 7.06 -9.60 -8.54
N ASN A 88 6.76 -10.51 -9.47
CA ASN A 88 7.50 -10.64 -10.73
C ASN A 88 7.39 -9.38 -11.59
N ILE A 89 6.18 -8.85 -11.72
CA ILE A 89 5.90 -7.64 -12.52
C ILE A 89 6.50 -6.41 -11.83
N GLY A 90 6.39 -6.29 -10.51
CA GLY A 90 6.98 -5.20 -9.74
C GLY A 90 8.50 -5.09 -9.94
N HIS A 91 9.21 -6.22 -9.93
CA HIS A 91 10.65 -6.24 -10.25
C HIS A 91 10.95 -5.73 -11.66
N GLN A 92 10.11 -6.07 -12.64
CA GLN A 92 10.29 -5.61 -14.03
C GLN A 92 9.94 -4.12 -14.20
N MET A 93 8.90 -3.63 -13.52
CA MET A 93 8.50 -2.22 -13.58
C MET A 93 9.51 -1.29 -12.90
N TYR A 94 10.15 -1.75 -11.82
CA TYR A 94 11.03 -0.92 -10.97
C TYR A 94 12.40 -1.55 -10.68
N PRO A 95 13.15 -2.00 -11.72
CA PRO A 95 14.33 -2.87 -11.56
C PRO A 95 15.48 -2.24 -10.75
N ASN A 96 15.60 -0.92 -10.76
CA ASN A 96 16.71 -0.18 -10.14
C ASN A 96 16.36 0.55 -8.85
N ASN A 97 15.15 0.30 -8.29
CA ASN A 97 14.63 1.11 -7.19
C ASN A 97 14.92 0.54 -5.79
N LYS A 98 15.67 -0.56 -5.67
CA LYS A 98 15.98 -1.20 -4.38
C LYS A 98 14.72 -1.46 -3.55
N ILE A 99 13.72 -2.08 -4.19
CA ILE A 99 12.47 -2.55 -3.60
C ILE A 99 12.53 -4.07 -3.58
N ASP A 100 12.34 -4.65 -2.40
CA ASP A 100 12.22 -6.09 -2.23
C ASP A 100 10.75 -6.47 -2.50
N PHE A 101 10.46 -7.04 -3.67
CA PHE A 101 9.13 -7.56 -3.98
C PHE A 101 9.02 -9.01 -3.52
N GLU A 102 8.08 -9.30 -2.62
CA GLU A 102 7.90 -10.62 -2.05
C GLU A 102 6.52 -11.20 -2.40
N TRP A 103 6.48 -12.48 -2.72
CA TRP A 103 5.24 -13.24 -2.76
C TRP A 103 4.94 -13.73 -1.34
N ASN A 104 3.96 -13.12 -0.69
CA ASN A 104 3.58 -13.45 0.68
C ASN A 104 2.15 -13.01 0.97
N THR A 105 1.57 -13.51 2.06
CA THR A 105 0.25 -13.09 2.53
C THR A 105 0.33 -12.27 3.81
N ILE A 106 -0.71 -11.49 4.11
CA ILE A 106 -0.78 -10.69 5.33
C ILE A 106 -0.72 -11.60 6.57
N GLU A 107 -1.33 -12.78 6.52
CA GLU A 107 -1.34 -13.74 7.61
C GLU A 107 0.07 -14.26 7.95
N ASN A 108 0.88 -14.51 6.93
CA ASN A 108 2.19 -15.15 7.08
C ASN A 108 3.36 -14.16 7.21
N PHE A 109 3.20 -12.94 6.69
CA PHE A 109 4.26 -11.95 6.74
C PHE A 109 4.47 -11.43 8.17
N ASN A 110 5.72 -11.36 8.62
CA ASN A 110 6.05 -10.84 9.94
C ASN A 110 6.53 -9.37 9.87
N PRO A 111 5.70 -8.40 10.31
CA PRO A 111 6.02 -6.98 10.22
C PRO A 111 6.93 -6.46 11.36
N ASN A 112 7.35 -7.28 12.31
CA ASN A 112 8.04 -6.83 13.53
C ASN A 112 9.45 -6.22 13.32
N LYS A 113 9.96 -6.21 12.09
CA LYS A 113 11.27 -5.64 11.74
C LYS A 113 11.16 -4.25 11.13
N TYR A 114 9.94 -3.75 10.94
CA TYR A 114 9.72 -2.53 10.18
C TYR A 114 9.32 -1.38 11.08
N ASP A 115 9.90 -0.22 10.78
CA ASP A 115 9.57 1.05 11.43
C ASP A 115 8.23 1.61 10.95
N VAL A 116 7.88 1.27 9.70
CA VAL A 116 6.66 1.74 9.03
C VAL A 116 5.96 0.58 8.34
N ILE A 117 4.67 0.46 8.58
CA ILE A 117 3.77 -0.50 7.90
C ILE A 117 2.75 0.31 7.12
N VAL A 118 2.56 -0.02 5.83
CA VAL A 118 1.54 0.62 5.00
C VAL A 118 0.67 -0.43 4.33
N SER A 119 -0.64 -0.23 4.31
CA SER A 119 -1.56 -0.94 3.43
C SER A 119 -2.58 0.02 2.82
N THR A 120 -2.72 -0.01 1.50
CA THR A 120 -3.70 0.82 0.77
C THR A 120 -4.84 0.01 0.20
N SER A 121 -5.06 -1.19 0.73
CA SER A 121 -5.98 -2.20 0.19
C SER A 121 -6.79 -2.88 1.28
N CYS A 122 -7.12 -2.16 2.38
CA CYS A 122 -7.87 -2.72 3.50
C CYS A 122 -9.30 -3.14 3.10
N GLU A 123 -9.86 -2.57 2.04
CA GLU A 123 -11.14 -2.97 1.46
C GLU A 123 -11.18 -4.41 0.92
N HIS A 124 -10.00 -5.01 0.67
CA HIS A 124 -9.88 -6.39 0.20
C HIS A 124 -9.57 -7.40 1.32
N VAL A 125 -9.40 -6.95 2.57
CA VAL A 125 -8.90 -7.76 3.69
C VAL A 125 -9.82 -7.60 4.89
N SER A 126 -10.18 -8.68 5.59
CA SER A 126 -11.04 -8.58 6.78
C SER A 126 -10.37 -7.79 7.90
N ASP A 127 -11.17 -7.09 8.73
CA ASP A 127 -10.67 -6.36 9.91
C ASP A 127 -9.89 -7.28 10.85
N LYS A 128 -10.37 -8.50 11.02
CA LYS A 128 -9.67 -9.51 11.84
C LYS A 128 -8.25 -9.73 11.33
N THR A 129 -8.07 -9.98 10.04
CA THR A 129 -6.76 -10.23 9.43
C THR A 129 -5.84 -9.01 9.54
N ILE A 130 -6.39 -7.80 9.31
CA ILE A 130 -5.63 -6.54 9.47
C ILE A 130 -5.17 -6.39 10.93
N ASN A 131 -6.08 -6.55 11.89
CA ASN A 131 -5.79 -6.42 13.31
C ASN A 131 -4.77 -7.45 13.80
N GLU A 132 -4.86 -8.71 13.36
CA GLU A 132 -3.87 -9.75 13.64
C GLU A 132 -2.50 -9.42 13.04
N PHE A 133 -2.46 -8.83 11.84
CA PHE A 133 -1.22 -8.41 11.21
C PHE A 133 -0.53 -7.27 11.97
N ILE A 134 -1.26 -6.20 12.26
CA ILE A 134 -0.69 -5.04 12.96
C ILE A 134 -0.36 -5.33 14.43
N SER A 135 -1.02 -6.33 15.06
CA SER A 135 -0.69 -6.73 16.44
C SER A 135 0.74 -7.28 16.60
N ARG A 136 1.33 -7.76 15.51
CA ARG A 136 2.71 -8.30 15.46
C ARG A 136 3.78 -7.22 15.27
N LYS A 137 3.41 -5.95 15.16
CA LYS A 137 4.34 -4.83 14.98
C LYS A 137 5.14 -4.52 16.27
N GLN A 138 6.23 -3.76 16.13
CA GLN A 138 6.90 -3.16 17.29
C GLN A 138 6.08 -2.00 17.87
N PRO A 139 6.23 -1.68 19.18
CA PRO A 139 5.44 -0.65 19.85
C PRO A 139 5.49 0.73 19.18
N ASN A 140 6.64 1.11 18.61
CA ASN A 140 6.87 2.43 17.99
C ASN A 140 6.73 2.43 16.46
N THR A 141 6.26 1.34 15.87
CA THR A 141 6.01 1.25 14.44
C THR A 141 4.86 2.19 14.05
N VAL A 142 5.09 3.03 13.07
CA VAL A 142 4.04 3.83 12.42
C VAL A 142 3.26 2.93 11.48
N VAL A 143 1.94 2.96 11.59
CA VAL A 143 1.03 2.20 10.72
C VAL A 143 0.18 3.19 9.94
N VAL A 144 0.15 3.03 8.62
CA VAL A 144 -0.70 3.82 7.70
C VAL A 144 -1.61 2.86 6.96
N LEU A 145 -2.91 3.00 7.14
CA LEU A 145 -3.91 2.15 6.50
C LEU A 145 -4.87 2.99 5.68
N GLN A 146 -5.23 2.48 4.50
CA GLN A 146 -6.28 3.07 3.68
C GLN A 146 -7.37 2.06 3.37
N SER A 147 -8.61 2.54 3.36
CA SER A 147 -9.82 1.87 2.90
C SER A 147 -10.68 2.83 2.06
N ASN A 148 -11.88 2.44 1.69
CA ASN A 148 -12.80 3.27 0.92
C ASN A 148 -14.26 2.82 1.07
N ASN A 149 -15.19 3.60 0.48
CA ASN A 149 -16.62 3.28 0.39
C ASN A 149 -17.06 2.81 -1.02
N TYR A 150 -16.16 2.20 -1.80
CA TYR A 150 -16.46 1.75 -3.16
C TYR A 150 -17.09 0.36 -3.17
N PHE A 151 -18.33 0.24 -2.69
CA PHE A 151 -19.05 -1.03 -2.53
C PHE A 151 -19.43 -1.72 -3.84
N SER A 152 -19.39 -1.02 -4.98
CA SER A 152 -19.82 -1.58 -6.27
C SER A 152 -18.84 -2.57 -6.89
N ARG A 153 -17.67 -2.78 -6.28
CA ARG A 153 -16.69 -3.75 -6.75
C ARG A 153 -16.83 -5.09 -6.05
N PRO A 154 -16.94 -6.21 -6.79
CA PRO A 154 -17.13 -7.54 -6.19
C PRO A 154 -15.96 -8.01 -5.31
N ASP A 155 -14.75 -7.52 -5.58
CA ASP A 155 -13.52 -7.85 -4.86
C ASP A 155 -13.31 -6.99 -3.59
N HIS A 156 -14.17 -5.99 -3.36
CA HIS A 156 -14.16 -5.16 -2.15
C HIS A 156 -15.06 -5.78 -1.08
N VAL A 157 -14.50 -6.62 -0.25
CA VAL A 157 -15.22 -7.38 0.78
C VAL A 157 -15.33 -6.66 2.12
N ASN A 158 -14.60 -5.55 2.30
CA ASN A 158 -14.46 -4.83 3.57
C ASN A 158 -14.42 -3.31 3.38
N CYS A 159 -15.30 -2.78 2.53
CA CYS A 159 -15.54 -1.33 2.45
C CYS A 159 -16.12 -0.80 3.74
N LYS A 160 -15.94 0.50 3.99
CA LYS A 160 -16.50 1.23 5.14
C LYS A 160 -17.42 2.34 4.67
N ASN A 161 -18.46 2.66 5.44
CA ASN A 161 -19.37 3.74 5.09
C ASN A 161 -18.79 5.11 5.44
N SER A 162 -17.88 5.16 6.43
CA SER A 162 -17.25 6.41 6.89
C SER A 162 -15.82 6.18 7.38
N LEU A 163 -15.10 7.26 7.56
CA LEU A 163 -13.79 7.28 8.19
C LEU A 163 -13.85 6.80 9.63
N ASP A 164 -14.86 7.20 10.38
CA ASP A 164 -15.05 6.78 11.78
C ASP A 164 -15.29 5.28 11.87
N GLU A 165 -16.14 4.70 11.00
CA GLU A 165 -16.31 3.24 10.93
C GLU A 165 -15.00 2.52 10.64
N PHE A 166 -14.19 3.07 9.75
CA PHE A 166 -12.86 2.51 9.47
C PHE A 166 -11.95 2.59 10.68
N ALA A 167 -11.88 3.75 11.34
CA ALA A 167 -11.06 3.97 12.51
C ALA A 167 -11.45 3.04 13.67
N ASP A 168 -12.75 2.90 13.95
CA ASP A 168 -13.29 2.07 15.01
C ASP A 168 -13.07 0.56 14.77
N SER A 169 -12.93 0.14 13.51
CA SER A 169 -12.69 -1.26 13.15
C SER A 169 -11.24 -1.72 13.37
N ILE A 170 -10.31 -0.81 13.60
CA ILE A 170 -8.87 -1.09 13.68
C ILE A 170 -8.34 -0.91 15.10
N ASN A 171 -7.70 -1.94 15.65
CA ASN A 171 -7.09 -1.95 16.97
C ASN A 171 -5.74 -1.20 16.98
N LEU A 172 -5.78 0.12 16.79
CA LEU A 172 -4.63 0.98 16.68
C LEU A 172 -4.84 2.26 17.49
N LYS A 173 -3.82 2.74 18.18
CA LYS A 173 -3.86 4.09 18.74
C LYS A 173 -3.72 5.08 17.58
N ILE A 174 -4.86 5.56 17.08
CA ILE A 174 -4.91 6.49 15.97
C ILE A 174 -4.36 7.85 16.41
N ILE A 175 -3.49 8.44 15.60
CA ILE A 175 -2.87 9.75 15.81
C ILE A 175 -3.26 10.76 14.73
N ASP A 176 -3.75 10.28 13.59
CA ASP A 176 -4.31 11.10 12.51
C ASP A 176 -5.29 10.29 11.67
N GLN A 177 -6.28 10.96 11.11
CA GLN A 177 -7.24 10.38 10.19
C GLN A 177 -7.70 11.41 9.17
N GLN A 178 -7.84 10.99 7.91
CA GLN A 178 -8.14 11.90 6.81
C GLN A 178 -9.00 11.23 5.73
N GLU A 179 -9.68 12.04 4.93
CA GLU A 179 -10.46 11.64 3.77
C GLU A 179 -9.94 12.31 2.49
N LEU A 180 -10.01 11.57 1.39
CA LEU A 180 -9.79 12.08 0.04
C LEU A 180 -11.00 11.75 -0.82
N PRO A 181 -11.91 12.70 -1.10
CA PRO A 181 -12.95 12.52 -2.09
C PRO A 181 -12.36 12.33 -3.49
N THR A 182 -12.85 11.33 -4.22
CA THR A 182 -12.51 11.11 -5.63
C THR A 182 -13.78 11.23 -6.49
N ASP A 183 -13.65 11.09 -7.79
CA ASP A 183 -14.76 11.07 -8.74
C ASP A 183 -15.70 9.86 -8.60
N ALA A 184 -15.26 8.78 -7.93
CA ALA A 184 -16.00 7.52 -7.83
C ALA A 184 -16.32 7.08 -6.39
N TYR A 185 -15.50 7.47 -5.40
CA TYR A 185 -15.62 7.06 -4.01
C TYR A 185 -14.82 7.99 -3.10
N THR A 186 -14.98 7.88 -1.80
CA THR A 186 -14.11 8.51 -0.82
C THR A 186 -13.07 7.51 -0.32
N ARG A 187 -11.78 7.89 -0.37
CA ARG A 187 -10.66 7.16 0.21
C ARG A 187 -10.48 7.62 1.65
N TYR A 188 -10.42 6.68 2.57
CA TYR A 188 -10.12 6.90 3.98
C TYR A 188 -8.68 6.56 4.28
N MET A 189 -8.05 7.31 5.18
CA MET A 189 -6.72 7.03 5.69
C MET A 189 -6.68 7.22 7.20
N ILE A 190 -6.06 6.28 7.89
CA ILE A 190 -5.72 6.39 9.31
C ILE A 190 -4.22 6.18 9.49
N VAL A 191 -3.65 6.94 10.41
CA VAL A 191 -2.26 6.81 10.86
C VAL A 191 -2.27 6.54 12.36
N GLY A 192 -1.43 5.60 12.81
CA GLY A 192 -1.37 5.27 14.25
C GLY A 192 -0.12 4.50 14.66
N ARG A 193 -0.11 4.09 15.91
CA ARG A 193 0.99 3.32 16.53
C ARG A 193 0.48 2.21 17.43
#